data_651813d447ade1e07e77e131ec2f6e25
#
_entry.id   651813d447ade1e07e77e131ec2f6e25
#
_cell.length_a   1.000
_cell.length_b   1.000
_cell.length_c   1.000
_cell.angle_alpha   90.00
_cell.angle_beta   90.00
_cell.angle_gamma   90.00
#
_symmetry.space_group_name_H-M   'P 1'
#
loop_
_entity.id
_entity.type
_entity.pdbx_description
1 polymer ?
#
loop_
_entity_poly.entity_id
_entity_poly.type
_entity_poly.pdbx_seq_one_letter_code
_entity_poly.pdbx_strand_id
1 'polypeptide(L)'
;MSDDALPSMHATTILMVRKGGRVVIGGDGQVSLGQTIVKGNARKVRRLSKGSVIGGFAGSTADAFTLFERLEAKLEQYPGQLTRACVELTKDWRTDRYLRRLEAMMLVADKEVSLLLSGAGDVLEPEGGVMAIGSGGNFALAAARALADSDMDAEAMVRRSLQIAAEICVYTNSNIVIETLETA
;
A
#
# COMPACT_ATOMS: atom_id res chain seq x y z
N MET A 1 26.85 -7.67 -23.61
CA MET A 1 25.86 -8.72 -23.31
C MET A 1 24.70 -7.99 -22.65
N SER A 2 23.64 -7.76 -23.44
CA SER A 2 22.43 -7.08 -22.97
C SER A 2 21.70 -8.00 -22.00
N ASP A 3 21.51 -7.52 -20.78
CA ASP A 3 20.63 -8.14 -19.79
C ASP A 3 19.19 -8.04 -20.32
N ASP A 4 18.76 -9.06 -21.04
CA ASP A 4 17.36 -9.26 -21.45
C ASP A 4 16.53 -9.72 -20.25
N ALA A 5 16.54 -8.93 -19.17
CA ALA A 5 15.57 -9.08 -18.12
C ALA A 5 14.19 -8.74 -18.68
N LEU A 6 13.25 -9.69 -18.62
CA LEU A 6 11.86 -9.46 -18.99
C LEU A 6 11.37 -8.16 -18.32
N PRO A 7 10.68 -7.28 -19.04
CA PRO A 7 10.22 -6.02 -18.47
C PRO A 7 9.33 -6.32 -17.27
N SER A 8 9.75 -5.85 -16.09
CA SER A 8 9.00 -6.04 -14.87
C SER A 8 7.72 -5.19 -14.91
N MET A 9 6.62 -5.77 -14.40
CA MET A 9 5.36 -5.04 -14.24
C MET A 9 5.50 -4.09 -13.07
N HIS A 10 5.58 -2.80 -13.37
CA HIS A 10 5.60 -1.72 -12.40
C HIS A 10 4.44 -0.78 -12.69
N ALA A 11 3.90 -0.24 -11.72
CA ALA A 11 3.13 0.99 -11.62
C ALA A 11 2.24 0.88 -10.40
N THR A 12 2.49 1.67 -9.40
CA THR A 12 1.64 1.68 -8.21
C THR A 12 1.92 2.94 -7.43
N THR A 13 0.88 3.56 -6.95
CA THR A 13 0.95 4.51 -5.85
C THR A 13 -0.09 4.12 -4.81
N ILE A 14 0.36 3.83 -3.60
CA ILE A 14 -0.51 3.63 -2.44
C ILE A 14 -0.17 4.71 -1.43
N LEU A 15 -1.20 5.34 -0.89
CA LEU A 15 -1.08 6.36 0.17
C LEU A 15 -2.01 6.00 1.32
N MET A 16 -1.51 6.12 2.53
CA MET A 16 -2.23 5.96 3.78
C MET A 16 -2.19 7.24 4.60
N VAL A 17 -3.33 7.67 5.10
CA VAL A 17 -3.49 8.82 5.99
C VAL A 17 -4.36 8.45 7.18
N ARG A 18 -3.85 8.66 8.38
CA ARG A 18 -4.62 8.57 9.64
C ARG A 18 -4.80 9.97 10.19
N LYS A 19 -6.03 10.48 10.17
CA LYS A 19 -6.37 11.84 10.63
C LYS A 19 -7.84 11.93 11.01
N GLY A 20 -8.16 12.69 12.05
CA GLY A 20 -9.52 13.08 12.39
C GLY A 20 -10.46 11.90 12.67
N GLY A 21 -10.02 10.88 13.39
CA GLY A 21 -10.83 9.72 13.72
C GLY A 21 -11.01 8.72 12.56
N ARG A 22 -10.18 8.82 11.51
CA ARG A 22 -10.21 7.91 10.36
C ARG A 22 -8.82 7.48 9.94
N VAL A 23 -8.71 6.26 9.41
CA VAL A 23 -7.58 5.84 8.59
C VAL A 23 -8.08 5.49 7.20
N VAL A 24 -7.41 6.05 6.20
CA VAL A 24 -7.76 5.91 4.79
C VAL A 24 -6.55 5.38 4.03
N ILE A 25 -6.74 4.33 3.24
CA ILE A 25 -5.76 3.86 2.27
C ILE A 25 -6.35 4.02 0.88
N GLY A 26 -5.64 4.74 0.02
CA GLY A 26 -5.99 4.90 -1.39
C GLY A 26 -4.89 4.36 -2.29
N GLY A 27 -5.29 3.94 -3.47
CA GLY A 27 -4.38 3.50 -4.52
C GLY A 27 -4.87 3.87 -5.90
N ASP A 28 -3.94 4.06 -6.84
CA ASP A 28 -4.22 4.22 -8.25
C ASP A 28 -4.57 2.88 -8.92
N GLY A 29 -5.01 2.92 -10.17
CA GLY A 29 -5.42 1.73 -10.93
C GLY A 29 -4.44 1.29 -12.02
N GLN A 30 -3.31 1.97 -12.22
CA GLN A 30 -2.44 1.70 -13.35
C GLN A 30 -1.56 0.44 -13.13
N VAL A 31 -1.51 -0.40 -14.16
CA VAL A 31 -0.52 -1.47 -14.32
C VAL A 31 0.19 -1.24 -15.65
N SER A 32 1.52 -1.16 -15.60
CA SER A 32 2.37 -0.94 -16.78
C SER A 32 3.34 -2.11 -16.97
N LEU A 33 3.61 -2.44 -18.22
CA LEU A 33 4.66 -3.34 -18.64
C LEU A 33 5.69 -2.52 -19.43
N GLY A 34 6.82 -2.21 -18.79
CA GLY A 34 7.74 -1.21 -19.32
C GLY A 34 7.05 0.13 -19.52
N GLN A 35 7.01 0.63 -20.76
CA GLN A 35 6.37 1.91 -21.12
C GLN A 35 4.90 1.78 -21.58
N THR A 36 4.32 0.58 -21.52
CA THR A 36 2.96 0.33 -21.98
C THR A 36 2.01 0.16 -20.79
N ILE A 37 0.90 0.93 -20.78
CA ILE A 37 -0.18 0.74 -19.82
C ILE A 37 -1.01 -0.47 -20.28
N VAL A 38 -1.02 -1.54 -19.47
CA VAL A 38 -1.77 -2.77 -19.78
C VAL A 38 -3.11 -2.84 -19.06
N LYS A 39 -3.28 -2.06 -17.96
CA LYS A 39 -4.53 -1.94 -17.22
C LYS A 39 -4.60 -0.60 -16.52
N GLY A 40 -5.76 0.04 -16.53
CA GLY A 40 -5.96 1.36 -15.89
C GLY A 40 -6.87 1.34 -14.65
N ASN A 41 -7.47 0.19 -14.30
CA ASN A 41 -8.45 0.07 -13.22
C ASN A 41 -8.18 -1.11 -12.28
N ALA A 42 -6.92 -1.42 -12.02
CA ALA A 42 -6.54 -2.44 -11.07
C ALA A 42 -6.91 -2.04 -9.65
N ARG A 43 -7.34 -3.01 -8.86
CA ARG A 43 -7.68 -2.81 -7.46
C ARG A 43 -6.52 -3.23 -6.56
N LYS A 44 -5.78 -2.24 -6.04
CA LYS A 44 -4.56 -2.43 -5.24
C LYS A 44 -4.79 -2.25 -3.74
N VAL A 45 -5.99 -1.84 -3.36
CA VAL A 45 -6.41 -1.63 -1.96
C VAL A 45 -7.55 -2.58 -1.65
N ARG A 46 -7.52 -3.20 -0.46
CA ARG A 46 -8.48 -4.24 -0.04
C ARG A 46 -8.83 -4.15 1.43
N ARG A 47 -10.02 -4.69 1.76
CA ARG A 47 -10.40 -5.03 3.13
C ARG A 47 -9.99 -6.46 3.44
N LEU A 48 -9.47 -6.66 4.65
CA LEU A 48 -9.02 -7.94 5.21
C LEU A 48 -9.70 -8.19 6.56
N SER A 49 -9.59 -9.41 7.07
CA SER A 49 -10.12 -9.79 8.40
C SER A 49 -11.57 -9.36 8.60
N LYS A 50 -12.44 -9.77 7.66
CA LYS A 50 -13.88 -9.43 7.66
C LYS A 50 -14.17 -7.92 7.71
N GLY A 51 -13.26 -7.11 7.18
CA GLY A 51 -13.39 -5.66 7.06
C GLY A 51 -12.77 -4.86 8.21
N SER A 52 -12.15 -5.50 9.19
CA SER A 52 -11.50 -4.81 10.33
C SER A 52 -10.09 -4.28 10.03
N VAL A 53 -9.50 -4.71 8.91
CA VAL A 53 -8.19 -4.28 8.41
C VAL A 53 -8.33 -3.80 6.99
N ILE A 54 -7.61 -2.75 6.62
CA ILE A 54 -7.45 -2.30 5.24
C ILE A 54 -5.98 -2.41 4.84
N GLY A 55 -5.71 -2.74 3.59
CA GLY A 55 -4.34 -2.90 3.09
C GLY A 55 -4.18 -2.46 1.65
N GLY A 56 -3.01 -1.95 1.33
CA GLY A 56 -2.57 -1.60 -0.02
C GLY A 56 -1.21 -2.21 -0.33
N PHE A 57 -0.98 -2.54 -1.59
CA PHE A 57 0.20 -3.27 -2.03
C PHE A 57 0.88 -2.58 -3.23
N ALA A 58 2.20 -2.46 -3.16
CA ALA A 58 3.05 -2.03 -4.26
C ALA A 58 4.03 -3.15 -4.63
N GLY A 59 3.96 -3.60 -5.89
CA GLY A 59 4.73 -4.71 -6.44
C GLY A 59 4.00 -5.39 -7.58
N SER A 60 4.40 -6.61 -7.96
CA SER A 60 3.69 -7.33 -9.01
C SER A 60 2.31 -7.81 -8.55
N THR A 61 1.36 -7.92 -9.48
CA THR A 61 -0.01 -8.33 -9.16
C THR A 61 -0.06 -9.76 -8.60
N ALA A 62 0.77 -10.66 -9.10
CA ALA A 62 0.83 -12.05 -8.62
C ALA A 62 1.32 -12.11 -7.17
N ASP A 63 2.32 -11.29 -6.84
CA ASP A 63 2.88 -11.21 -5.48
C ASP A 63 1.89 -10.60 -4.49
N ALA A 64 1.08 -9.62 -4.95
CA ALA A 64 0.04 -9.01 -4.14
C ALA A 64 -0.97 -10.04 -3.62
N PHE A 65 -1.45 -10.93 -4.48
CA PHE A 65 -2.41 -11.97 -4.09
C PHE A 65 -1.80 -12.88 -3.02
N THR A 66 -0.60 -13.38 -3.25
CA THR A 66 0.09 -14.28 -2.31
C THR A 66 0.30 -13.63 -0.95
N LEU A 67 0.75 -12.38 -0.91
CA LEU A 67 1.01 -11.68 0.34
C LEU A 67 -0.27 -11.30 1.09
N PHE A 68 -1.33 -10.92 0.39
CA PHE A 68 -2.63 -10.69 1.03
C PHE A 68 -3.22 -11.97 1.62
N GLU A 69 -3.13 -13.10 0.93
CA GLU A 69 -3.57 -14.41 1.45
C GLU A 69 -2.76 -14.82 2.70
N ARG A 70 -1.45 -14.62 2.66
CA ARG A 70 -0.58 -14.90 3.82
C ARG A 70 -0.90 -13.99 5.00
N LEU A 71 -1.16 -12.71 4.75
CA LEU A 71 -1.56 -11.78 5.81
C LEU A 71 -2.92 -12.17 6.41
N GLU A 72 -3.90 -12.53 5.58
CA GLU A 72 -5.21 -12.98 6.05
C GLU A 72 -5.09 -14.20 6.98
N ALA A 73 -4.26 -15.17 6.62
CA ALA A 73 -3.99 -16.33 7.47
C ALA A 73 -3.35 -15.95 8.82
N LYS A 74 -2.44 -14.96 8.83
CA LYS A 74 -1.86 -14.45 10.09
C LYS A 74 -2.89 -13.68 10.92
N LEU A 75 -3.78 -12.92 10.29
CA LEU A 75 -4.87 -12.20 10.99
C LEU A 75 -5.89 -13.18 11.61
N GLU A 76 -6.14 -14.31 10.98
CA GLU A 76 -6.96 -15.39 11.55
C GLU A 76 -6.27 -16.07 12.74
N GLN A 77 -4.95 -16.26 12.66
CA GLN A 77 -4.14 -16.85 13.72
C GLN A 77 -3.98 -15.92 14.94
N TYR A 78 -3.93 -14.60 14.71
CA TYR A 78 -3.74 -13.57 15.72
C TYR A 78 -4.86 -12.52 15.68
N PRO A 79 -6.12 -12.89 15.97
CA PRO A 79 -7.25 -11.99 15.82
C PRO A 79 -7.12 -10.75 16.71
N GLY A 80 -7.36 -9.57 16.11
CA GLY A 80 -7.25 -8.28 16.80
C GLY A 80 -5.81 -7.84 17.13
N GLN A 81 -4.79 -8.53 16.62
CA GLN A 81 -3.38 -8.25 16.89
C GLN A 81 -2.64 -7.96 15.57
N LEU A 82 -2.98 -6.84 14.92
CA LEU A 82 -2.43 -6.50 13.60
C LEU A 82 -0.90 -6.47 13.60
N THR A 83 -0.29 -5.79 14.56
CA THR A 83 1.19 -5.69 14.65
C THR A 83 1.84 -7.07 14.72
N ARG A 84 1.28 -7.97 15.54
CA ARG A 84 1.80 -9.34 15.67
C ARG A 84 1.64 -10.13 14.37
N ALA A 85 0.48 -10.06 13.74
CA ALA A 85 0.24 -10.71 12.46
C ALA A 85 1.24 -10.23 11.39
N CYS A 86 1.51 -8.93 11.33
CA CYS A 86 2.48 -8.33 10.41
C CYS A 86 3.92 -8.77 10.70
N VAL A 87 4.33 -8.80 11.96
CA VAL A 87 5.67 -9.29 12.34
C VAL A 87 5.86 -10.76 11.95
N GLU A 88 4.87 -11.60 12.20
CA GLU A 88 4.95 -13.01 11.81
C GLU A 88 4.92 -13.19 10.28
N LEU A 89 4.17 -12.36 9.55
CA LEU A 89 4.21 -12.35 8.09
C LEU A 89 5.61 -11.98 7.56
N THR A 90 6.23 -10.93 8.09
CA THR A 90 7.55 -10.49 7.61
C THR A 90 8.66 -11.48 7.95
N LYS A 91 8.55 -12.23 9.05
CA LYS A 91 9.45 -13.35 9.34
C LYS A 91 9.33 -14.45 8.26
N ASP A 92 8.10 -14.84 7.92
CA ASP A 92 7.84 -15.79 6.85
C ASP A 92 8.35 -15.26 5.51
N TRP A 93 8.10 -13.99 5.21
CA TRP A 93 8.54 -13.33 3.99
C TRP A 93 10.06 -13.40 3.80
N ARG A 94 10.83 -13.12 4.86
CA ARG A 94 12.30 -13.21 4.82
C ARG A 94 12.83 -14.64 4.65
N THR A 95 12.17 -15.61 5.24
CA THR A 95 12.68 -16.99 5.36
C THR A 95 12.12 -17.93 4.31
N ASP A 96 10.95 -17.64 3.76
CA ASP A 96 10.34 -18.44 2.70
C ASP A 96 11.14 -18.32 1.41
N ARG A 97 11.43 -19.46 0.78
CA ARG A 97 12.28 -19.54 -0.41
C ARG A 97 11.71 -18.77 -1.61
N TYR A 98 10.39 -18.66 -1.70
CA TYR A 98 9.67 -17.96 -2.78
C TYR A 98 9.41 -16.51 -2.40
N LEU A 99 8.86 -16.25 -1.23
CA LEU A 99 8.47 -14.91 -0.77
C LEU A 99 9.68 -13.96 -0.66
N ARG A 100 10.83 -14.42 -0.18
CA ARG A 100 12.03 -13.59 -0.01
C ARG A 100 12.57 -12.95 -1.28
N ARG A 101 12.11 -13.40 -2.46
CA ARG A 101 12.48 -12.85 -3.76
C ARG A 101 11.55 -11.73 -4.22
N LEU A 102 10.46 -11.47 -3.48
CA LEU A 102 9.48 -10.48 -3.85
C LEU A 102 9.96 -9.09 -3.43
N GLU A 103 10.18 -8.25 -4.41
CA GLU A 103 10.43 -6.82 -4.21
C GLU A 103 9.07 -6.12 -4.10
N ALA A 104 8.55 -6.04 -2.89
CA ALA A 104 7.22 -5.54 -2.64
C ALA A 104 7.15 -4.81 -1.30
N MET A 105 6.15 -3.96 -1.17
CA MET A 105 5.81 -3.26 0.07
C MET A 105 4.30 -3.29 0.28
N MET A 106 3.89 -3.29 1.53
CA MET A 106 2.48 -3.20 1.93
C MET A 106 2.27 -2.08 2.93
N LEU A 107 1.15 -1.39 2.81
CA LEU A 107 0.59 -0.55 3.86
C LEU A 107 -0.64 -1.25 4.42
N VAL A 108 -0.74 -1.38 5.72
CA VAL A 108 -1.88 -1.99 6.40
C VAL A 108 -2.28 -1.17 7.61
N ALA A 109 -3.57 -1.13 7.90
CA ALA A 109 -4.10 -0.41 9.05
C ALA A 109 -5.35 -1.08 9.60
N ASP A 110 -5.50 -0.99 10.90
CA ASP A 110 -6.76 -1.20 11.62
C ASP A 110 -7.18 0.09 12.35
N LYS A 111 -8.17 -0.02 13.22
CA LYS A 111 -8.64 1.14 14.00
C LYS A 111 -7.58 1.74 14.95
N GLU A 112 -6.53 0.99 15.32
CA GLU A 112 -5.54 1.39 16.31
C GLU A 112 -4.18 1.74 15.69
N VAL A 113 -3.69 0.92 14.77
CA VAL A 113 -2.34 1.05 14.22
C VAL A 113 -2.30 1.13 12.69
N SER A 114 -1.26 1.77 12.19
CA SER A 114 -0.90 1.84 10.78
C SER A 114 0.52 1.32 10.61
N LEU A 115 0.76 0.43 9.65
CA LEU A 115 2.06 -0.22 9.46
C LEU A 115 2.49 -0.23 8.00
N LEU A 116 3.79 -0.04 7.79
CA LEU A 116 4.47 -0.37 6.54
C LEU A 116 5.23 -1.67 6.72
N LEU A 117 5.07 -2.59 5.77
CA LEU A 117 5.81 -3.85 5.70
C LEU A 117 6.66 -3.88 4.43
N SER A 118 7.90 -4.39 4.55
CA SER A 118 8.78 -4.61 3.40
C SER A 118 9.26 -6.05 3.31
N GLY A 119 9.69 -6.44 2.11
CA GLY A 119 10.33 -7.75 1.87
C GLY A 119 11.67 -7.93 2.58
N ALA A 120 12.27 -6.85 3.07
CA ALA A 120 13.48 -6.90 3.91
C ALA A 120 13.19 -7.31 5.36
N GLY A 121 11.91 -7.37 5.74
CA GLY A 121 11.47 -7.74 7.09
C GLY A 121 11.13 -6.56 7.98
N ASP A 122 11.03 -5.36 7.41
CA ASP A 122 10.66 -4.17 8.18
C ASP A 122 9.17 -4.17 8.50
N VAL A 123 8.86 -3.76 9.72
CA VAL A 123 7.51 -3.41 10.17
C VAL A 123 7.63 -2.06 10.87
N LEU A 124 7.15 -0.99 10.22
CA LEU A 124 7.34 0.38 10.66
C LEU A 124 6.00 1.07 10.86
N GLU A 125 5.87 1.86 11.94
CA GLU A 125 4.77 2.80 12.08
C GLU A 125 5.11 4.10 11.35
N PRO A 126 4.21 4.65 10.51
CA PRO A 126 4.42 5.91 9.83
C PRO A 126 4.50 7.09 10.79
N GLU A 127 5.49 7.94 10.63
CA GLU A 127 5.58 9.22 11.33
C GLU A 127 4.47 10.17 10.86
N GLY A 128 3.80 10.85 11.79
CA GLY A 128 2.74 11.81 11.47
C GLY A 128 1.48 11.20 10.83
N GLY A 129 1.30 9.89 10.91
CA GLY A 129 0.10 9.22 10.38
C GLY A 129 0.01 9.16 8.86
N VAL A 130 1.07 9.49 8.12
CA VAL A 130 1.09 9.52 6.66
C VAL A 130 2.22 8.65 6.12
N MET A 131 1.91 7.76 5.17
CA MET A 131 2.89 6.93 4.48
C MET A 131 2.43 6.61 3.05
N ALA A 132 3.39 6.57 2.13
CA ALA A 132 3.13 6.16 0.76
C ALA A 132 4.19 5.17 0.26
N ILE A 133 3.80 4.32 -0.68
CA ILE A 133 4.66 3.33 -1.33
C ILE A 133 4.40 3.29 -2.83
N GLY A 134 5.34 2.71 -3.56
CA GLY A 134 5.26 2.54 -5.01
C GLY A 134 5.90 3.67 -5.80
N SER A 135 5.78 3.61 -7.13
CA SER A 135 6.47 4.51 -8.08
C SER A 135 6.11 5.99 -7.89
N GLY A 136 4.84 6.29 -7.62
CA GLY A 136 4.38 7.65 -7.31
C GLY A 136 4.36 7.98 -5.81
N GLY A 137 4.84 7.08 -4.96
CA GLY A 137 4.73 7.19 -3.51
C GLY A 137 5.35 8.46 -2.94
N ASN A 138 6.55 8.83 -3.39
CA ASN A 138 7.22 10.02 -2.88
C ASN A 138 6.46 11.32 -3.22
N PHE A 139 5.82 11.40 -4.38
CA PHE A 139 5.00 12.55 -4.75
C PHE A 139 3.72 12.63 -3.89
N ALA A 140 3.04 11.49 -3.73
CA ALA A 140 1.86 11.39 -2.87
C ALA A 140 2.20 11.71 -1.40
N LEU A 141 3.31 11.21 -0.88
CA LEU A 141 3.78 11.47 0.47
C LEU A 141 4.07 12.95 0.70
N ALA A 142 4.81 13.58 -0.21
CA ALA A 142 5.12 15.01 -0.12
C ALA A 142 3.86 15.87 -0.16
N ALA A 143 2.93 15.57 -1.06
CA ALA A 143 1.64 16.24 -1.14
C ALA A 143 0.81 16.07 0.14
N ALA A 144 0.69 14.84 0.66
CA ALA A 144 -0.05 14.57 1.89
C ALA A 144 0.57 15.27 3.12
N ARG A 145 1.88 15.29 3.24
CA ARG A 145 2.56 16.03 4.31
C ARG A 145 2.30 17.54 4.24
N ALA A 146 2.29 18.11 3.03
CA ALA A 146 1.97 19.53 2.86
C ALA A 146 0.50 19.85 3.22
N LEU A 147 -0.40 18.90 3.09
CA LEU A 147 -1.82 19.04 3.43
C LEU A 147 -2.17 18.63 4.87
N ALA A 148 -1.22 18.10 5.64
CA ALA A 148 -1.47 17.55 6.97
C ALA A 148 -2.10 18.55 7.94
N ASP A 149 -1.67 19.82 7.89
CA ASP A 149 -2.16 20.90 8.75
C ASP A 149 -3.37 21.66 8.14
N SER A 150 -3.86 21.23 6.98
CA SER A 150 -5.05 21.81 6.36
C SER A 150 -6.35 21.30 7.01
N ASP A 151 -7.47 21.97 6.69
CA ASP A 151 -8.82 21.52 7.13
C ASP A 151 -9.37 20.31 6.37
N MET A 152 -8.61 19.76 5.43
CA MET A 152 -9.01 18.57 4.69
C MET A 152 -9.12 17.36 5.62
N ASP A 153 -10.19 16.55 5.44
CA ASP A 153 -10.28 15.26 6.07
C ASP A 153 -9.31 14.23 5.43
N ALA A 154 -9.15 13.08 6.06
CA ALA A 154 -8.21 12.05 5.59
C ALA A 154 -8.51 11.58 4.17
N GLU A 155 -9.78 11.40 3.78
CA GLU A 155 -10.16 10.98 2.44
C GLU A 155 -9.85 12.04 1.38
N ALA A 156 -10.17 13.29 1.64
CA ALA A 156 -9.87 14.41 0.75
C ALA A 156 -8.35 14.57 0.56
N MET A 157 -7.56 14.41 1.63
CA MET A 157 -6.10 14.40 1.56
C MET A 157 -5.57 13.28 0.67
N VAL A 158 -6.07 12.05 0.85
CA VAL A 158 -5.65 10.90 0.05
C VAL A 158 -5.97 11.13 -1.43
N ARG A 159 -7.20 11.54 -1.77
CA ARG A 159 -7.62 11.82 -3.14
C ARG A 159 -6.76 12.89 -3.80
N ARG A 160 -6.57 14.03 -3.13
CA ARG A 160 -5.78 15.15 -3.69
C ARG A 160 -4.31 14.77 -3.88
N SER A 161 -3.73 14.09 -2.91
CA SER A 161 -2.32 13.68 -2.97
C SER A 161 -2.05 12.62 -4.05
N LEU A 162 -2.95 11.66 -4.23
CA LEU A 162 -2.86 10.67 -5.31
C LEU A 162 -3.07 11.30 -6.68
N GLN A 163 -3.94 12.29 -6.79
CA GLN A 163 -4.13 13.06 -8.02
C GLN A 163 -2.85 13.83 -8.40
N ILE A 164 -2.20 14.50 -7.43
CA ILE A 164 -0.93 15.19 -7.65
C ILE A 164 0.16 14.18 -8.10
N ALA A 165 0.21 13.01 -7.48
CA ALA A 165 1.14 11.98 -7.92
C ALA A 165 0.87 11.52 -9.37
N ALA A 166 -0.39 11.40 -9.76
CA ALA A 166 -0.79 11.04 -11.14
C ALA A 166 -0.44 12.13 -12.17
N GLU A 167 -0.44 13.40 -11.75
CA GLU A 167 -0.05 14.53 -12.61
C GLU A 167 1.47 14.56 -12.87
N ILE A 168 2.28 13.94 -12.03
CA ILE A 168 3.75 13.99 -12.05
C ILE A 168 4.37 12.67 -12.52
N CYS A 169 3.90 11.54 -11.98
CA CYS A 169 4.47 10.23 -12.21
C CYS A 169 3.77 9.49 -13.35
N VAL A 170 4.52 9.15 -14.39
CA VAL A 170 3.98 8.43 -15.58
C VAL A 170 3.50 7.00 -15.27
N TYR A 171 3.87 6.44 -14.10
CA TYR A 171 3.51 5.09 -13.65
C TYR A 171 2.29 5.05 -12.74
N THR A 172 1.53 6.12 -12.66
CA THR A 172 0.31 6.17 -11.85
C THR A 172 -0.79 6.97 -12.57
N ASN A 173 -2.04 6.66 -12.27
CA ASN A 173 -3.19 7.33 -12.88
C ASN A 173 -4.17 7.84 -11.82
N SER A 174 -5.21 8.54 -12.27
CA SER A 174 -6.25 9.14 -11.43
C SER A 174 -7.45 8.23 -11.17
N ASN A 175 -7.40 6.95 -11.55
CA ASN A 175 -8.42 5.96 -11.19
C ASN A 175 -8.19 5.48 -9.76
N ILE A 176 -8.66 6.24 -8.78
CA ILE A 176 -8.37 6.07 -7.36
C ILE A 176 -9.42 5.18 -6.71
N VAL A 177 -8.97 4.13 -6.04
CA VAL A 177 -9.77 3.27 -5.15
C VAL A 177 -9.38 3.58 -3.71
N ILE A 178 -10.36 3.73 -2.84
CA ILE A 178 -10.18 4.08 -1.43
C ILE A 178 -10.88 3.07 -0.53
N GLU A 179 -10.23 2.73 0.58
CA GLU A 179 -10.82 2.04 1.72
C GLU A 179 -10.61 2.88 2.99
N THR A 180 -11.64 2.94 3.83
CA THR A 180 -11.67 3.76 5.05
C THR A 180 -12.12 2.94 6.25
N LEU A 181 -11.46 3.15 7.39
CA LEU A 181 -11.90 2.66 8.69
C LEU A 181 -12.06 3.85 9.65
N GLU A 182 -13.12 3.82 10.45
CA GLU A 182 -13.23 4.69 11.63
C GLU A 182 -12.22 4.21 12.69
N THR A 183 -11.55 5.15 13.33
CA THR A 183 -10.58 4.86 14.40
C THR A 183 -11.16 5.17 15.77
N ALA A 184 -10.56 4.58 16.76
CA ALA A 184 -10.98 4.83 18.15
C ALA A 184 -10.71 6.28 18.58
#